data_4a60d68e1283fcc979021d21980f60eb
#
_entry.id   4a60d68e1283fcc979021d21980f60eb
#
_cell.length_a   1.000
_cell.length_b   1.000
_cell.length_c   1.000
_cell.angle_alpha   90.00
_cell.angle_beta   90.00
_cell.angle_gamma   90.00
#
_symmetry.space_group_name_H-M   'P 1'
#
loop_
_entity.id
_entity.type
_entity.pdbx_description
1 polymer ?
#
loop_
_entity_poly.entity_id
_entity_poly.type
_entity_poly.pdbx_seq_one_letter_code
_entity_poly.pdbx_strand_id
1 'polypeptide(L)'
;MRHIFASFSNWLTDLTGCWSPSFFFIWFLAETLYHWLAISALSVSPLPLFPRYAINTSGEEWPVQPRLLKVREWLRAQGLRQVQALKAEVGGGLYLRVSIYQDAASTLRVQVTFLPQNNGAIGLCYTLTSITGAGERYITDNLTVPFAGFYPENWLVERRPWSRSLARLLERHRARLLAAKATAVSFSTEPLNDLNFAQNELDRLNTELGFLHPHPEREDFGKITHEGRYRVWKEIWMLNYLGRAQRYE
;
A
#
# COMPACT_ATOMS: atom_id res chain seq x y z
N MET A 1 2.36 11.47 13.31
CA MET A 1 1.80 10.44 14.22
C MET A 1 2.84 9.42 14.70
N ARG A 2 3.77 8.92 13.89
CA ARG A 2 4.79 7.92 14.31
C ARG A 2 5.79 8.40 15.38
N HIS A 3 6.12 9.68 15.45
CA HIS A 3 7.04 10.19 16.49
C HIS A 3 6.42 10.21 17.88
N ILE A 4 5.11 10.37 17.97
CA ILE A 4 4.40 10.31 19.26
C ILE A 4 4.39 8.88 19.77
N PHE A 5 4.18 7.88 18.92
CA PHE A 5 4.18 6.46 19.32
C PHE A 5 5.57 5.93 19.66
N ALA A 6 6.61 6.26 18.89
CA ALA A 6 7.97 5.85 19.21
C ALA A 6 8.50 6.52 20.51
N SER A 7 8.16 7.80 20.72
CA SER A 7 8.50 8.51 21.96
C SER A 7 7.72 7.99 23.16
N PHE A 8 6.44 7.64 22.96
CA PHE A 8 5.61 7.07 24.02
C PHE A 8 6.04 5.64 24.37
N SER A 9 6.42 4.83 23.40
CA SER A 9 6.97 3.49 23.62
C SER A 9 8.29 3.53 24.39
N ASN A 10 9.22 4.42 24.02
CA ASN A 10 10.49 4.57 24.72
C ASN A 10 10.33 5.15 26.14
N TRP A 11 9.40 6.10 26.33
CA TRP A 11 9.10 6.66 27.65
C TRP A 11 8.47 5.60 28.59
N LEU A 12 7.71 4.67 28.05
CA LEU A 12 7.09 3.58 28.80
C LEU A 12 8.07 2.45 29.15
N THR A 13 9.07 2.17 28.31
CA THR A 13 10.12 1.19 28.63
C THR A 13 11.07 1.68 29.74
N ASP A 14 11.25 2.99 29.90
CA ASP A 14 12.08 3.57 30.96
C ASP A 14 11.38 3.63 32.31
N LEU A 15 10.06 3.54 32.36
CA LEU A 15 9.32 3.77 33.60
C LEU A 15 9.06 2.54 34.49
N THR A 16 9.03 1.32 33.94
CA THR A 16 8.91 0.14 34.83
C THR A 16 9.20 -1.18 34.10
N GLY A 17 10.05 -2.01 34.67
CA GLY A 17 10.23 -3.41 34.25
C GLY A 17 9.03 -4.33 34.56
N CYS A 18 7.84 -3.79 34.81
CA CYS A 18 6.64 -4.59 35.10
C CYS A 18 5.38 -3.88 34.66
N TRP A 19 4.99 -4.07 33.39
CA TRP A 19 3.69 -3.63 32.87
C TRP A 19 2.59 -4.43 33.57
N SER A 20 1.70 -3.74 34.29
CA SER A 20 0.53 -4.44 34.81
C SER A 20 -0.34 -4.93 33.65
N PRO A 21 -0.91 -6.14 33.72
CA PRO A 21 -1.84 -6.65 32.68
C PRO A 21 -2.98 -5.67 32.36
N SER A 22 -3.40 -4.87 33.35
CA SER A 22 -4.44 -3.85 33.21
C SER A 22 -4.04 -2.73 32.26
N PHE A 23 -2.78 -2.28 32.28
CA PHE A 23 -2.29 -1.22 31.40
C PHE A 23 -2.26 -1.71 29.94
N PHE A 24 -1.76 -2.92 29.72
CA PHE A 24 -1.76 -3.53 28.39
C PHE A 24 -3.19 -3.66 27.84
N PHE A 25 -4.14 -4.07 28.69
CA PHE A 25 -5.53 -4.21 28.30
C PHE A 25 -6.19 -2.88 27.94
N ILE A 26 -5.95 -1.81 28.72
CA ILE A 26 -6.46 -0.47 28.43
C ILE A 26 -5.87 0.07 27.14
N TRP A 27 -4.56 -0.07 26.94
CA TRP A 27 -3.91 0.34 25.70
C TRP A 27 -4.46 -0.41 24.49
N PHE A 28 -4.63 -1.71 24.58
CA PHE A 28 -5.22 -2.57 23.55
C PHE A 28 -6.64 -2.14 23.17
N LEU A 29 -7.48 -1.84 24.16
CA LEU A 29 -8.84 -1.34 23.93
C LEU A 29 -8.83 0.04 23.26
N ALA A 30 -7.98 0.94 23.72
CA ALA A 30 -7.87 2.28 23.16
C ALA A 30 -7.40 2.25 21.70
N GLU A 31 -6.44 1.40 21.38
CA GLU A 31 -5.95 1.24 20.00
C GLU A 31 -6.99 0.57 19.11
N THR A 32 -7.68 -0.43 19.61
CA THR A 32 -8.81 -1.08 18.93
C THR A 32 -9.89 -0.07 18.55
N LEU A 33 -10.30 0.75 19.51
CA LEU A 33 -11.31 1.79 19.30
C LEU A 33 -10.79 2.85 18.31
N TYR A 34 -9.56 3.28 18.43
CA TYR A 34 -8.95 4.25 17.53
C TYR A 34 -8.97 3.75 16.07
N HIS A 35 -8.55 2.52 15.82
CA HIS A 35 -8.57 1.94 14.48
C HIS A 35 -10.00 1.82 13.94
N TRP A 36 -10.96 1.41 14.77
CA TRP A 36 -12.35 1.32 14.37
C TRP A 36 -12.93 2.68 13.98
N LEU A 37 -12.64 3.73 14.76
CA LEU A 37 -13.09 5.09 14.46
C LEU A 37 -12.43 5.64 13.19
N ALA A 38 -11.15 5.38 12.99
CA ALA A 38 -10.43 5.79 11.78
C ALA A 38 -11.01 5.14 10.51
N ILE A 39 -11.34 3.83 10.56
CA ILE A 39 -11.96 3.12 9.45
C ILE A 39 -13.40 3.61 9.23
N SER A 40 -14.13 3.90 10.29
CA SER A 40 -15.49 4.45 10.20
C SER A 40 -15.48 5.83 9.54
N ALA A 41 -14.51 6.68 9.88
CA ALA A 41 -14.29 7.96 9.22
C ALA A 41 -13.93 7.80 7.73
N LEU A 42 -13.08 6.82 7.40
CA LEU A 42 -12.74 6.50 6.01
C LEU A 42 -13.97 6.05 5.23
N SER A 43 -14.86 5.26 5.83
CA SER A 43 -16.06 4.74 5.16
C SER A 43 -17.09 5.81 4.79
N VAL A 44 -17.09 6.96 5.47
CA VAL A 44 -17.95 8.11 5.13
C VAL A 44 -17.21 9.17 4.32
N SER A 45 -15.90 8.99 4.12
CA SER A 45 -15.07 9.90 3.33
C SER A 45 -15.45 9.83 1.85
N PRO A 46 -15.38 10.94 1.11
CA PRO A 46 -15.52 10.95 -0.34
C PRO A 46 -14.31 10.34 -1.08
N LEU A 47 -13.27 9.93 -0.35
CA LEU A 47 -12.05 9.39 -0.93
C LEU A 47 -12.29 7.99 -1.51
N PRO A 48 -11.89 7.71 -2.76
CA PRO A 48 -12.00 6.38 -3.33
C PRO A 48 -11.01 5.43 -2.64
N LEU A 49 -11.44 4.19 -2.40
CA LEU A 49 -10.57 3.14 -1.88
C LEU A 49 -9.53 2.71 -2.90
N PHE A 50 -9.92 2.66 -4.15
CA PHE A 50 -9.09 2.26 -5.28
C PHE A 50 -8.89 3.46 -6.20
N PRO A 51 -7.76 4.19 -6.05
CA PRO A 51 -7.52 5.41 -6.81
C PRO A 51 -7.37 5.12 -8.30
N ARG A 52 -7.90 6.00 -9.13
CA ARG A 52 -7.67 5.96 -10.58
C ARG A 52 -6.38 6.70 -10.90
N TYR A 53 -5.64 6.14 -11.85
CA TYR A 53 -4.39 6.71 -12.31
C TYR A 53 -4.58 7.46 -13.62
N ALA A 54 -3.89 8.58 -13.77
CA ALA A 54 -3.80 9.35 -15.00
C ALA A 54 -2.35 9.76 -15.24
N ILE A 55 -2.01 10.10 -16.48
CA ILE A 55 -0.67 10.60 -16.82
C ILE A 55 -0.43 11.92 -16.08
N ASN A 56 0.74 12.04 -15.48
CA ASN A 56 1.18 13.31 -14.89
C ASN A 56 1.86 14.17 -15.96
N THR A 57 1.17 15.23 -16.36
CA THR A 57 1.66 16.21 -17.36
C THR A 57 2.20 17.48 -16.74
N SER A 58 2.26 17.59 -15.41
CA SER A 58 2.65 18.82 -14.71
C SER A 58 4.15 19.15 -14.78
N GLY A 59 4.98 18.24 -15.30
CA GLY A 59 6.45 18.39 -15.32
C GLY A 59 7.13 18.17 -13.96
N GLU A 60 6.36 18.08 -12.89
CA GLU A 60 6.87 17.83 -11.54
C GLU A 60 6.83 16.34 -11.19
N GLU A 61 7.56 15.54 -11.97
CA GLU A 61 7.49 14.07 -11.85
C GLU A 61 8.12 13.55 -10.57
N TRP A 62 9.11 14.25 -10.05
CA TRP A 62 9.85 13.83 -8.87
C TRP A 62 10.09 15.01 -7.91
N PRO A 63 9.78 14.88 -6.60
CA PRO A 63 10.04 15.94 -5.63
C PRO A 63 11.55 16.22 -5.49
N VAL A 64 11.92 17.50 -5.36
CA VAL A 64 13.33 17.96 -5.34
C VAL A 64 14.06 17.74 -4.02
N GLN A 65 13.44 17.12 -3.01
CA GLN A 65 14.06 16.87 -1.71
C GLN A 65 15.28 15.94 -1.86
N PRO A 66 16.48 16.27 -1.27
CA PRO A 66 17.71 15.52 -1.50
C PRO A 66 17.63 14.02 -1.16
N ARG A 67 16.88 13.68 -0.08
CA ARG A 67 16.66 12.27 0.30
C ARG A 67 15.89 11.48 -0.75
N LEU A 68 14.96 12.13 -1.47
CA LEU A 68 14.16 11.50 -2.51
C LEU A 68 14.95 11.34 -3.79
N LEU A 69 15.81 12.31 -4.11
CA LEU A 69 16.73 12.22 -5.24
C LEU A 69 17.71 11.03 -5.08
N LYS A 70 18.20 10.77 -3.86
CA LYS A 70 19.02 9.58 -3.57
C LYS A 70 18.27 8.27 -3.88
N VAL A 71 16.96 8.20 -3.63
CA VAL A 71 16.16 7.01 -3.99
C VAL A 71 16.08 6.86 -5.51
N ARG A 72 15.91 7.96 -6.24
CA ARG A 72 15.91 7.96 -7.71
C ARG A 72 17.24 7.50 -8.29
N GLU A 73 18.34 8.00 -7.74
CA GLU A 73 19.69 7.60 -8.13
C GLU A 73 19.94 6.12 -7.85
N TRP A 74 19.50 5.65 -6.70
CA TRP A 74 19.60 4.23 -6.34
C TRP A 74 18.82 3.34 -7.32
N LEU A 75 17.56 3.72 -7.67
CA LEU A 75 16.78 2.99 -8.67
C LEU A 75 17.52 2.87 -10.01
N ARG A 76 18.12 3.98 -10.47
CA ARG A 76 18.93 3.99 -11.71
C ARG A 76 20.17 3.11 -11.60
N ALA A 77 20.84 3.14 -10.46
CA ALA A 77 22.00 2.29 -10.19
C ALA A 77 21.66 0.78 -10.16
N GLN A 78 20.41 0.44 -9.82
CA GLN A 78 19.88 -0.94 -9.93
C GLN A 78 19.46 -1.33 -11.35
N GLY A 79 19.68 -0.48 -12.36
CA GLY A 79 19.27 -0.74 -13.73
C GLY A 79 17.78 -0.50 -14.01
N LEU A 80 17.08 0.11 -13.06
CA LEU A 80 15.66 0.43 -13.20
C LEU A 80 15.50 1.78 -13.91
N ARG A 81 14.68 1.81 -14.96
CA ARG A 81 14.42 3.02 -15.75
C ARG A 81 13.01 3.53 -15.45
N GLN A 82 12.86 4.84 -15.32
CA GLN A 82 11.54 5.45 -15.22
C GLN A 82 10.86 5.32 -16.57
N VAL A 83 9.69 4.70 -16.58
CA VAL A 83 8.91 4.45 -17.80
C VAL A 83 7.68 5.36 -17.87
N GLN A 84 7.14 5.76 -16.72
CA GLN A 84 5.95 6.60 -16.69
C GLN A 84 5.88 7.42 -15.39
N ALA A 85 5.37 8.65 -15.50
CA ALA A 85 4.97 9.48 -14.37
C ALA A 85 3.45 9.57 -14.36
N LEU A 86 2.85 9.23 -13.23
CA LEU A 86 1.40 9.18 -13.05
C LEU A 86 0.96 10.06 -11.88
N LYS A 87 -0.31 10.35 -11.84
CA LYS A 87 -1.02 10.90 -10.69
C LYS A 87 -2.14 9.96 -10.31
N ALA A 88 -2.23 9.63 -9.02
CA ALA A 88 -3.34 8.86 -8.47
C ALA A 88 -4.38 9.82 -7.92
N GLU A 89 -5.59 9.77 -8.43
CA GLU A 89 -6.70 10.58 -7.93
C GLU A 89 -7.22 9.99 -6.63
N VAL A 90 -7.16 10.78 -5.57
CA VAL A 90 -7.62 10.37 -4.24
C VAL A 90 -8.89 11.09 -3.78
N GLY A 91 -9.56 11.78 -4.72
CA GLY A 91 -10.80 12.53 -4.47
C GLY A 91 -10.59 13.99 -4.08
N GLY A 92 -11.67 14.79 -4.19
CA GLY A 92 -11.62 16.21 -3.84
C GLY A 92 -10.64 17.07 -4.65
N GLY A 93 -10.23 16.62 -5.83
CA GLY A 93 -9.20 17.28 -6.64
C GLY A 93 -7.76 17.05 -6.15
N LEU A 94 -7.58 16.20 -5.14
CA LEU A 94 -6.26 15.85 -4.63
C LEU A 94 -5.66 14.69 -5.43
N TYR A 95 -4.37 14.82 -5.72
CA TYR A 95 -3.62 13.82 -6.46
C TYR A 95 -2.34 13.45 -5.72
N LEU A 96 -2.03 12.16 -5.68
CA LEU A 96 -0.73 11.67 -5.27
C LEU A 96 0.15 11.48 -6.51
N ARG A 97 1.38 11.98 -6.43
CA ARG A 97 2.37 11.73 -7.49
C ARG A 97 2.85 10.28 -7.40
N VAL A 98 3.01 9.67 -8.56
CA VAL A 98 3.46 8.28 -8.69
C VAL A 98 4.48 8.20 -9.81
N SER A 99 5.63 7.57 -9.54
CA SER A 99 6.64 7.29 -10.56
C SER A 99 6.78 5.79 -10.74
N ILE A 100 6.74 5.35 -11.98
CA ILE A 100 6.86 3.94 -12.34
C ILE A 100 8.23 3.67 -12.95
N TYR A 101 8.89 2.67 -12.41
CA TYR A 101 10.18 2.17 -12.88
C TYR A 101 10.05 0.72 -13.33
N GLN A 102 10.83 0.34 -14.33
CA GLN A 102 10.94 -1.04 -14.79
C GLN A 102 12.40 -1.41 -15.03
N ASP A 103 12.70 -2.70 -14.92
CA ASP A 103 13.97 -3.27 -15.37
C ASP A 103 14.06 -3.32 -16.90
N ALA A 104 15.22 -3.63 -17.43
CA ALA A 104 15.45 -3.67 -18.89
C ALA A 104 14.59 -4.73 -19.59
N ALA A 105 14.28 -5.83 -18.92
CA ALA A 105 13.44 -6.92 -19.45
C ALA A 105 11.94 -6.68 -19.22
N SER A 106 11.58 -5.58 -18.55
CA SER A 106 10.19 -5.27 -18.16
C SER A 106 9.51 -6.39 -17.35
N THR A 107 10.28 -7.14 -16.57
CA THR A 107 9.79 -8.24 -15.71
C THR A 107 9.48 -7.82 -14.29
N LEU A 108 10.04 -6.69 -13.89
CA LEU A 108 9.82 -6.07 -12.60
C LEU A 108 9.33 -4.64 -12.78
N ARG A 109 8.22 -4.32 -12.14
CA ARG A 109 7.68 -2.96 -12.04
C ARG A 109 7.78 -2.46 -10.62
N VAL A 110 8.36 -1.29 -10.42
CA VAL A 110 8.46 -0.61 -9.12
C VAL A 110 7.66 0.68 -9.19
N GLN A 111 6.60 0.74 -8.42
CA GLN A 111 5.80 1.94 -8.23
C GLN A 111 6.29 2.68 -6.99
N VAL A 112 6.59 3.95 -7.15
CA VAL A 112 6.96 4.87 -6.06
C VAL A 112 5.85 5.89 -5.90
N THR A 113 5.14 5.84 -4.78
CA THR A 113 4.05 6.78 -4.46
C THR A 113 4.54 7.79 -3.42
N PHE A 114 4.35 9.07 -3.72
CA PHE A 114 4.72 10.19 -2.86
C PHE A 114 3.53 10.62 -2.01
N LEU A 115 3.67 10.49 -0.68
CA LEU A 115 2.62 10.80 0.29
C LEU A 115 2.96 12.12 1.00
N PRO A 116 2.27 13.22 0.68
CA PRO A 116 2.40 14.47 1.43
C PRO A 116 2.02 14.25 2.90
N GLN A 117 2.79 14.83 3.82
CA GLN A 117 2.53 14.80 5.25
C GLN A 117 2.24 16.22 5.76
N ASN A 118 1.47 16.33 6.84
CA ASN A 118 1.07 17.63 7.42
C ASN A 118 2.25 18.52 7.84
N ASN A 119 3.42 17.95 8.07
CA ASN A 119 4.66 18.65 8.42
C ASN A 119 5.48 19.10 7.20
N GLY A 120 4.93 19.03 5.98
CA GLY A 120 5.64 19.34 4.73
C GLY A 120 6.62 18.25 4.28
N ALA A 121 6.81 17.19 5.05
CA ALA A 121 7.60 16.04 4.61
C ALA A 121 6.84 15.21 3.59
N ILE A 122 7.58 14.50 2.74
CA ILE A 122 7.00 13.54 1.79
C ILE A 122 7.38 12.14 2.22
N GLY A 123 6.38 11.33 2.57
CA GLY A 123 6.53 9.89 2.77
C GLY A 123 6.68 9.16 1.43
N LEU A 124 7.26 7.96 1.47
CA LEU A 124 7.37 7.09 0.29
C LEU A 124 6.70 5.77 0.59
N CYS A 125 5.84 5.36 -0.34
CA CYS A 125 5.38 3.98 -0.43
C CYS A 125 5.90 3.35 -1.71
N TYR A 126 6.24 2.08 -1.61
CA TYR A 126 6.76 1.28 -2.70
C TYR A 126 5.86 0.07 -2.93
N THR A 127 5.57 -0.21 -4.19
CA THR A 127 4.92 -1.45 -4.61
C THR A 127 5.74 -2.08 -5.73
N LEU A 128 6.21 -3.28 -5.50
CA LEU A 128 6.96 -4.08 -6.47
C LEU A 128 6.04 -5.13 -7.04
N THR A 129 5.97 -5.23 -8.35
CA THR A 129 5.09 -6.19 -9.04
C THR A 129 5.87 -6.94 -10.11
N SER A 130 5.69 -8.26 -10.15
CA SER A 130 6.10 -9.14 -11.25
C SER A 130 4.96 -10.07 -11.63
N ILE A 131 4.86 -10.45 -12.89
CA ILE A 131 3.84 -11.38 -13.40
C ILE A 131 4.56 -12.61 -13.92
N THR A 132 4.00 -13.81 -13.67
CA THR A 132 4.51 -15.07 -14.20
C THR A 132 3.78 -15.48 -15.46
N GLY A 133 4.36 -16.43 -16.21
CA GLY A 133 3.72 -17.01 -17.38
C GLY A 133 2.42 -17.75 -17.07
N ALA A 134 2.20 -18.15 -15.81
CA ALA A 134 0.95 -18.74 -15.34
C ALA A 134 -0.13 -17.69 -15.01
N GLY A 135 0.18 -16.40 -15.17
CA GLY A 135 -0.74 -15.31 -14.84
C GLY A 135 -0.79 -14.93 -13.36
N GLU A 136 0.09 -15.50 -12.53
CA GLU A 136 0.21 -15.09 -11.13
C GLU A 136 0.87 -13.73 -11.03
N ARG A 137 0.36 -12.88 -10.12
CA ARG A 137 0.89 -11.55 -9.85
C ARG A 137 1.53 -11.51 -8.47
N TYR A 138 2.85 -11.44 -8.43
CA TYR A 138 3.61 -11.25 -7.19
C TYR A 138 3.67 -9.77 -6.85
N ILE A 139 3.15 -9.40 -5.70
CA ILE A 139 3.16 -8.02 -5.20
C ILE A 139 3.89 -7.99 -3.85
N THR A 140 4.85 -7.06 -3.71
CA THR A 140 5.53 -6.79 -2.43
C THR A 140 5.48 -5.31 -2.16
N ASP A 141 4.85 -4.89 -1.09
CA ASP A 141 4.67 -3.47 -0.78
C ASP A 141 5.03 -3.13 0.69
N ASN A 142 5.10 -1.83 0.99
CA ASN A 142 5.22 -1.29 2.34
C ASN A 142 4.07 -0.36 2.70
N LEU A 143 2.91 -0.54 2.10
CA LEU A 143 1.71 0.20 2.46
C LEU A 143 1.39 -0.01 3.94
N THR A 144 1.04 1.07 4.63
CA THR A 144 0.73 1.03 6.07
C THR A 144 -0.76 0.83 6.33
N VAL A 145 -1.59 1.09 5.34
CA VAL A 145 -3.04 0.92 5.41
C VAL A 145 -3.46 -0.05 4.32
N PRO A 146 -4.08 -1.16 4.65
CA PRO A 146 -4.66 -2.06 3.67
C PRO A 146 -5.92 -1.40 3.10
N PHE A 147 -5.92 -1.13 1.81
CA PHE A 147 -7.10 -0.61 1.12
C PHE A 147 -7.96 -1.71 0.49
N ALA A 148 -7.38 -2.87 0.24
CA ALA A 148 -8.10 -3.97 -0.34
C ALA A 148 -8.62 -4.90 0.75
N GLY A 149 -9.88 -5.24 0.76
CA GLY A 149 -10.43 -6.30 1.59
C GLY A 149 -9.93 -7.66 1.13
N PHE A 150 -10.10 -7.97 -0.16
CA PHE A 150 -9.58 -9.16 -0.80
C PHE A 150 -8.83 -8.85 -2.10
N TYR A 151 -7.89 -9.74 -2.41
CA TYR A 151 -7.18 -9.77 -3.68
C TYR A 151 -7.66 -10.97 -4.51
N PRO A 152 -7.57 -10.91 -5.85
CA PRO A 152 -7.75 -12.08 -6.69
C PRO A 152 -6.85 -13.24 -6.27
N GLU A 153 -7.31 -14.48 -6.40
CA GLU A 153 -6.58 -15.67 -5.95
C GLU A 153 -5.17 -15.82 -6.58
N ASN A 154 -5.02 -15.33 -7.81
CA ASN A 154 -3.73 -15.35 -8.50
C ASN A 154 -2.81 -14.17 -8.12
N TRP A 155 -3.18 -13.35 -7.13
CA TRP A 155 -2.35 -12.24 -6.63
C TRP A 155 -1.69 -12.62 -5.31
N LEU A 156 -0.40 -12.84 -5.35
CA LEU A 156 0.41 -13.23 -4.22
C LEU A 156 0.98 -11.98 -3.55
N VAL A 157 0.21 -11.41 -2.63
CA VAL A 157 0.55 -10.14 -1.96
C VAL A 157 1.31 -10.38 -0.67
N GLU A 158 2.47 -9.73 -0.54
CA GLU A 158 3.22 -9.65 0.72
C GLU A 158 3.41 -8.20 1.14
N ARG A 159 2.85 -7.81 2.28
CA ARG A 159 2.90 -6.46 2.81
C ARG A 159 3.89 -6.35 3.97
N ARG A 160 4.79 -5.35 3.88
CA ARG A 160 5.84 -5.10 4.88
C ARG A 160 5.81 -3.63 5.33
N PRO A 161 4.83 -3.22 6.13
CA PRO A 161 4.57 -1.81 6.46
C PRO A 161 5.72 -1.16 7.22
N TRP A 162 6.53 -1.94 7.93
CA TRP A 162 7.69 -1.47 8.70
C TRP A 162 8.96 -1.31 7.86
N SER A 163 8.99 -1.84 6.64
CA SER A 163 10.15 -1.72 5.76
C SER A 163 10.16 -0.34 5.09
N ARG A 164 11.12 0.49 5.47
CA ARG A 164 11.36 1.80 4.84
C ARG A 164 12.40 1.72 3.72
N SER A 165 13.07 0.60 3.57
CA SER A 165 14.16 0.39 2.62
C SER A 165 13.62 -0.29 1.35
N LEU A 166 13.69 0.43 0.23
CA LEU A 166 13.37 -0.14 -1.08
C LEU A 166 14.30 -1.31 -1.44
N ALA A 167 15.59 -1.23 -1.06
CA ALA A 167 16.54 -2.32 -1.27
C ALA A 167 16.08 -3.62 -0.61
N ARG A 168 15.67 -3.57 0.67
CA ARG A 168 15.15 -4.74 1.39
C ARG A 168 13.86 -5.28 0.78
N LEU A 169 12.99 -4.40 0.28
CA LEU A 169 11.76 -4.83 -0.42
C LEU A 169 12.10 -5.53 -1.73
N LEU A 170 13.08 -5.02 -2.47
CA LEU A 170 13.52 -5.63 -3.73
C LEU A 170 14.17 -7.00 -3.50
N GLU A 171 15.06 -7.11 -2.51
CA GLU A 171 15.64 -8.40 -2.11
C GLU A 171 14.55 -9.41 -1.73
N ARG A 172 13.59 -8.97 -0.93
CA ARG A 172 12.47 -9.83 -0.51
C ARG A 172 11.61 -10.27 -1.68
N HIS A 173 11.29 -9.35 -2.58
CA HIS A 173 10.50 -9.64 -3.78
C HIS A 173 11.19 -10.71 -4.65
N ARG A 174 12.49 -10.53 -4.90
CA ARG A 174 13.31 -11.51 -5.64
C ARG A 174 13.39 -12.86 -4.94
N ALA A 175 13.58 -12.85 -3.61
CA ALA A 175 13.62 -14.08 -2.81
C ALA A 175 12.30 -14.87 -2.87
N ARG A 176 11.15 -14.18 -2.93
CA ARG A 176 9.84 -14.82 -3.11
C ARG A 176 9.72 -15.52 -4.45
N LEU A 177 10.07 -14.83 -5.54
CA LEU A 177 10.06 -15.43 -6.88
C LEU A 177 10.99 -16.66 -6.94
N LEU A 178 12.19 -16.56 -6.38
CA LEU A 178 13.15 -17.66 -6.33
C LEU A 178 12.61 -18.85 -5.51
N ALA A 179 12.05 -18.59 -4.33
CA ALA A 179 11.49 -19.63 -3.46
C ALA A 179 10.32 -20.37 -4.12
N ALA A 180 9.50 -19.66 -4.87
CA ALA A 180 8.40 -20.23 -5.64
C ALA A 180 8.85 -20.89 -6.97
N LYS A 181 10.13 -20.79 -7.34
CA LYS A 181 10.67 -21.15 -8.66
C LYS A 181 9.88 -20.49 -9.80
N ALA A 182 9.34 -19.30 -9.54
CA ALA A 182 8.52 -18.56 -10.48
C ALA A 182 9.40 -17.75 -11.44
N THR A 183 9.14 -17.87 -12.72
CA THR A 183 9.83 -17.09 -13.76
C THR A 183 8.95 -15.90 -14.14
N ALA A 184 9.44 -14.70 -13.87
CA ALA A 184 8.75 -13.49 -14.27
C ALA A 184 8.83 -13.30 -15.79
N VAL A 185 7.71 -12.88 -16.38
CA VAL A 185 7.61 -12.54 -17.81
C VAL A 185 7.48 -11.02 -17.97
N SER A 186 7.77 -10.52 -19.16
CA SER A 186 7.63 -9.09 -19.42
C SER A 186 6.18 -8.66 -19.42
N PHE A 187 5.91 -7.47 -18.88
CA PHE A 187 4.59 -6.86 -18.94
C PHE A 187 4.21 -6.56 -20.38
N SER A 188 3.04 -7.04 -20.79
CA SER A 188 2.48 -6.81 -22.13
C SER A 188 1.74 -5.48 -22.26
N THR A 189 1.37 -4.87 -21.11
CA THR A 189 0.58 -3.65 -21.04
C THR A 189 1.37 -2.50 -20.45
N GLU A 190 1.06 -1.29 -20.88
CA GLU A 190 1.62 -0.07 -20.29
C GLU A 190 1.23 0.07 -18.81
N PRO A 191 2.09 0.72 -17.99
CA PRO A 191 1.85 0.86 -16.55
C PRO A 191 0.50 1.47 -16.21
N LEU A 192 0.08 2.52 -16.90
CA LEU A 192 -1.20 3.19 -16.65
C LEU A 192 -2.37 2.23 -16.81
N ASN A 193 -2.40 1.48 -17.91
CA ASN A 193 -3.49 0.57 -18.23
C ASN A 193 -3.51 -0.61 -17.26
N ASP A 194 -2.34 -1.18 -16.93
CA ASP A 194 -2.23 -2.27 -15.99
C ASP A 194 -2.64 -1.86 -14.56
N LEU A 195 -2.23 -0.67 -14.11
CA LEU A 195 -2.62 -0.18 -12.78
C LEU A 195 -4.13 0.08 -12.70
N ASN A 196 -4.72 0.73 -13.70
CA ASN A 196 -6.16 0.96 -13.71
C ASN A 196 -6.95 -0.34 -13.83
N PHE A 197 -6.48 -1.30 -14.62
CA PHE A 197 -7.06 -2.63 -14.66
C PHE A 197 -7.02 -3.29 -13.27
N ALA A 198 -5.86 -3.23 -12.60
CA ALA A 198 -5.70 -3.78 -11.26
C ALA A 198 -6.67 -3.13 -10.23
N GLN A 199 -6.84 -1.81 -10.28
CA GLN A 199 -7.80 -1.12 -9.41
C GLN A 199 -9.25 -1.53 -9.70
N ASN A 200 -9.61 -1.69 -10.99
CA ASN A 200 -10.94 -2.17 -11.39
C ASN A 200 -11.22 -3.58 -10.88
N GLU A 201 -10.24 -4.48 -10.97
CA GLU A 201 -10.39 -5.86 -10.47
C GLU A 201 -10.57 -5.90 -8.95
N LEU A 202 -9.82 -5.08 -8.20
CA LEU A 202 -10.01 -4.97 -6.76
C LEU A 202 -11.39 -4.40 -6.39
N ASP A 203 -11.82 -3.35 -7.08
CA ASP A 203 -13.13 -2.74 -6.88
C ASP A 203 -14.26 -3.76 -7.15
N ARG A 204 -14.20 -4.43 -8.30
CA ARG A 204 -15.16 -5.46 -8.71
C ARG A 204 -15.23 -6.59 -7.68
N LEU A 205 -14.09 -7.19 -7.33
CA LEU A 205 -14.03 -8.31 -6.41
C LEU A 205 -14.58 -7.95 -5.02
N ASN A 206 -14.16 -6.81 -4.48
CA ASN A 206 -14.61 -6.38 -3.15
C ASN A 206 -16.10 -5.96 -3.13
N THR A 207 -16.63 -5.49 -4.25
CA THR A 207 -18.07 -5.23 -4.42
C THR A 207 -18.86 -6.55 -4.47
N GLU A 208 -18.39 -7.52 -5.25
CA GLU A 208 -19.01 -8.85 -5.37
C GLU A 208 -19.01 -9.60 -4.03
N LEU A 209 -17.97 -9.41 -3.21
CA LEU A 209 -17.87 -10.00 -1.87
C LEU A 209 -18.65 -9.22 -0.79
N GLY A 210 -19.32 -8.13 -1.14
CA GLY A 210 -20.13 -7.32 -0.24
C GLY A 210 -19.35 -6.40 0.70
N PHE A 211 -18.06 -6.14 0.43
CA PHE A 211 -17.26 -5.19 1.22
C PHE A 211 -17.44 -3.75 0.79
N LEU A 212 -17.90 -3.53 -0.43
CA LEU A 212 -18.29 -2.22 -0.96
C LEU A 212 -19.76 -2.20 -1.34
N HIS A 213 -20.39 -1.03 -1.24
CA HIS A 213 -21.78 -0.84 -1.63
C HIS A 213 -21.92 -0.90 -3.17
N PRO A 214 -22.75 -1.82 -3.71
CA PRO A 214 -22.79 -2.10 -5.14
C PRO A 214 -23.74 -1.21 -5.95
N HIS A 215 -24.55 -0.37 -5.31
CA HIS A 215 -25.64 0.35 -5.95
C HIS A 215 -25.20 1.75 -6.41
N PRO A 216 -24.94 1.98 -7.73
CA PRO A 216 -24.42 3.25 -8.25
C PRO A 216 -25.38 4.44 -8.07
N GLU A 217 -26.68 4.20 -7.91
CA GLU A 217 -27.71 5.22 -7.66
C GLU A 217 -27.76 5.71 -6.20
N ARG A 218 -27.01 5.07 -5.30
CA ARG A 218 -26.98 5.46 -3.88
C ARG A 218 -25.78 6.35 -3.58
N GLU A 219 -25.91 7.24 -2.60
CA GLU A 219 -24.83 8.12 -2.13
C GLU A 219 -23.66 7.35 -1.51
N ASP A 220 -23.91 6.10 -1.07
CA ASP A 220 -22.90 5.24 -0.45
C ASP A 220 -22.20 4.31 -1.46
N PHE A 221 -22.45 4.46 -2.77
CA PHE A 221 -21.80 3.67 -3.82
C PHE A 221 -20.28 3.68 -3.72
N GLY A 222 -19.67 2.50 -3.76
CA GLY A 222 -18.21 2.33 -3.64
C GLY A 222 -17.64 2.61 -2.26
N LYS A 223 -18.48 2.97 -1.27
CA LYS A 223 -18.04 3.12 0.12
C LYS A 223 -18.00 1.77 0.83
N ILE A 224 -17.20 1.70 1.89
CA ILE A 224 -17.01 0.47 2.66
C ILE A 224 -18.29 0.14 3.42
N THR A 225 -18.79 -1.10 3.28
CA THR A 225 -19.89 -1.63 4.08
C THR A 225 -19.46 -1.85 5.53
N HIS A 226 -20.40 -2.18 6.41
CA HIS A 226 -20.07 -2.54 7.80
C HIS A 226 -19.14 -3.76 7.87
N GLU A 227 -19.37 -4.76 7.04
CA GLU A 227 -18.54 -5.96 6.95
C GLU A 227 -17.16 -5.64 6.39
N GLY A 228 -17.07 -4.79 5.37
CA GLY A 228 -15.82 -4.27 4.86
C GLY A 228 -15.01 -3.52 5.91
N ARG A 229 -15.65 -2.72 6.78
CA ARG A 229 -14.98 -2.05 7.92
C ARG A 229 -14.34 -3.07 8.88
N TYR A 230 -15.09 -4.10 9.24
CA TYR A 230 -14.55 -5.16 10.09
C TYR A 230 -13.35 -5.86 9.44
N ARG A 231 -13.42 -6.11 8.14
CA ARG A 231 -12.34 -6.74 7.39
C ARG A 231 -11.07 -5.88 7.38
N VAL A 232 -11.17 -4.59 7.06
CA VAL A 232 -10.04 -3.65 7.08
C VAL A 232 -9.45 -3.53 8.49
N TRP A 233 -10.30 -3.47 9.51
CA TRP A 233 -9.89 -3.44 10.91
C TRP A 233 -9.10 -4.69 11.29
N LYS A 234 -9.58 -5.88 10.93
CA LYS A 234 -8.87 -7.15 11.15
C LYS A 234 -7.50 -7.15 10.48
N GLU A 235 -7.40 -6.64 9.27
CA GLU A 235 -6.13 -6.55 8.53
C GLU A 235 -5.13 -5.61 9.20
N ILE A 236 -5.57 -4.45 9.67
CA ILE A 236 -4.72 -3.53 10.42
C ILE A 236 -4.15 -4.21 11.68
N TRP A 237 -4.99 -4.94 12.40
CA TRP A 237 -4.57 -5.72 13.56
C TRP A 237 -3.51 -6.76 13.20
N MET A 238 -3.76 -7.56 12.19
CA MET A 238 -2.82 -8.58 11.72
C MET A 238 -1.46 -7.99 11.34
N LEU A 239 -1.47 -6.85 10.63
CA LEU A 239 -0.25 -6.17 10.22
C LEU A 239 0.52 -5.57 11.41
N ASN A 240 -0.16 -4.97 12.36
CA ASN A 240 0.48 -4.29 13.47
C ASN A 240 1.06 -5.25 14.52
N TYR A 241 0.35 -6.32 14.84
CA TYR A 241 0.71 -7.22 15.94
C TYR A 241 1.42 -8.49 15.50
N LEU A 242 1.05 -9.06 14.38
CA LEU A 242 1.68 -10.29 13.92
C LEU A 242 2.89 -10.03 13.01
N GLY A 243 3.07 -8.79 12.52
CA GLY A 243 4.19 -8.41 11.65
C GLY A 243 4.28 -9.27 10.39
N ARG A 244 3.25 -10.08 10.14
CA ARG A 244 3.23 -11.02 9.04
C ARG A 244 2.76 -10.29 7.79
N ALA A 245 3.49 -10.48 6.73
CA ALA A 245 2.95 -10.34 5.41
C ALA A 245 1.65 -11.15 5.34
N GLN A 246 0.54 -10.49 5.04
CA GLN A 246 -0.68 -11.24 4.80
C GLN A 246 -0.49 -12.01 3.50
N ARG A 247 -0.66 -13.32 3.58
CA ARG A 247 -0.92 -14.15 2.43
C ARG A 247 -2.43 -14.30 2.36
N TYR A 248 -2.95 -13.93 1.23
CA TYR A 248 -4.30 -14.30 0.84
C TYR A 248 -4.14 -15.56 0.00
N GLU A 249 -4.15 -16.70 0.68
CA GLU A 249 -4.27 -18.03 0.10
C GLU A 249 -5.73 -18.43 0.12
#